data_38ade97abe994ea08d3547ac79fcb203
#
_entry.id   38ade97abe994ea08d3547ac79fcb203
#
_cell.length_a   1.000
_cell.length_b   1.000
_cell.length_c   1.000
_cell.angle_alpha   90.00
_cell.angle_beta   90.00
_cell.angle_gamma   90.00
#
_symmetry.space_group_name_H-M   'P 1'
#
loop_
_entity.id
_entity.type
_entity.pdbx_description
1 polymer ?
#
loop_
_entity_poly.entity_id
_entity_poly.type
_entity_poly.pdbx_seq_one_letter_code
_entity_poly.pdbx_strand_id
1 'polypeptide(L)'
;MKIKQKQTGRRGAIALCVSLAMVTAACGSDETAEPEPVVTEAEVEAPVEEPAEEPAEEPEVDAIIAAFDANGDGTVTIGVAAAGPRDDNGYYQSLVNFAEEYSSENGFAPPIVSDNIGPAEAAQSLADLAQQGVDILMVGASEIAEPLPDLTEQFPDIFWYCNCGAGFQELPGLAQATDWGAAVHYSAGVAMGAVLQEQGSTSSVFLGCCDLNFEVEAYEATLYGIQSVDPSFTMEYVGTGDFEFDFDNSANATAALTNAQANGATLAYAYLGGALDPVGQLATDEGIAVFAAGPADACERDIAWTGSVVFDGGVYASQALKLIIDGELSEGSTYQFPTEAGLNGALLCDPSAEASAAVDGAFGLLASFDEALYADLGAISGAAYGG
;
A
#
# COMPACT_ATOMS: atom_id res chain seq x y z
N MET A 1 38.78 -20.11 -25.27
CA MET A 1 38.53 -21.55 -25.36
C MET A 1 37.11 -21.72 -25.90
N LYS A 2 36.97 -22.16 -27.15
CA LYS A 2 35.67 -22.27 -27.86
C LYS A 2 35.02 -23.59 -27.47
N ILE A 3 33.79 -23.58 -27.04
CA ILE A 3 32.98 -24.82 -26.95
C ILE A 3 31.68 -24.62 -27.74
N LYS A 4 31.45 -25.62 -28.60
CA LYS A 4 30.50 -25.69 -29.68
C LYS A 4 29.08 -25.96 -29.19
N GLN A 5 28.13 -25.33 -29.87
CA GLN A 5 26.71 -25.71 -29.94
C GLN A 5 26.52 -27.15 -30.39
N LYS A 6 25.49 -27.81 -29.84
CA LYS A 6 24.85 -28.99 -30.41
C LYS A 6 23.33 -28.80 -30.38
N GLN A 7 22.81 -28.52 -31.57
CA GLN A 7 21.37 -28.66 -31.89
C GLN A 7 21.05 -30.14 -32.04
N THR A 8 19.92 -30.58 -31.47
CA THR A 8 19.19 -31.73 -31.99
C THR A 8 17.70 -31.45 -31.91
N GLY A 9 17.10 -31.33 -33.06
CA GLY A 9 15.66 -31.21 -33.24
C GLY A 9 14.93 -32.55 -33.08
N ARG A 10 13.66 -32.49 -32.74
CA ARG A 10 12.69 -33.54 -33.09
C ARG A 10 11.32 -32.91 -33.29
N ARG A 11 10.85 -33.00 -34.53
CA ARG A 11 9.50 -32.74 -34.99
C ARG A 11 8.59 -33.88 -34.54
N GLY A 12 7.37 -33.56 -34.11
CA GLY A 12 6.29 -34.51 -33.96
C GLY A 12 4.96 -33.79 -34.14
N ALA A 13 4.38 -33.98 -35.34
CA ALA A 13 3.03 -33.56 -35.66
C ALA A 13 2.08 -34.75 -35.51
N ILE A 14 0.87 -34.56 -34.98
CA ILE A 14 -0.33 -35.41 -35.15
C ILE A 14 -1.50 -34.50 -34.73
N ALA A 15 -2.33 -33.97 -35.63
CA ALA A 15 -3.54 -34.49 -36.26
C ALA A 15 -4.79 -34.40 -35.36
N LEU A 16 -5.56 -33.42 -35.65
CA LEU A 16 -6.97 -33.25 -36.05
C LEU A 16 -7.94 -34.41 -35.71
N CYS A 17 -9.00 -34.16 -34.94
CA CYS A 17 -10.30 -34.77 -35.09
C CYS A 17 -11.43 -33.76 -34.78
N VAL A 18 -12.14 -33.40 -35.83
CA VAL A 18 -13.42 -32.69 -35.87
C VAL A 18 -14.52 -33.73 -35.64
N SER A 19 -15.51 -33.44 -34.80
CA SER A 19 -16.78 -34.16 -34.78
C SER A 19 -17.93 -33.18 -34.65
N LEU A 20 -18.59 -32.99 -35.77
CA LEU A 20 -19.83 -32.25 -35.99
C LEU A 20 -21.00 -33.21 -35.72
N ALA A 21 -21.97 -32.82 -34.91
CA ALA A 21 -23.27 -33.50 -34.85
C ALA A 21 -24.39 -32.45 -34.88
N MET A 22 -25.03 -32.35 -36.04
CA MET A 22 -26.35 -31.74 -36.21
C MET A 22 -27.41 -32.74 -35.82
N VAL A 23 -28.49 -32.31 -35.17
CA VAL A 23 -29.79 -32.96 -35.23
C VAL A 23 -30.87 -31.90 -35.37
N THR A 24 -31.72 -32.19 -36.30
CA THR A 24 -32.75 -31.43 -37.00
C THR A 24 -34.07 -31.28 -36.22
N ALA A 25 -34.78 -30.26 -36.64
CA ALA A 25 -36.15 -29.88 -36.26
C ALA A 25 -37.23 -30.93 -36.58
N ALA A 26 -38.31 -30.87 -35.83
CA ALA A 26 -39.64 -31.27 -36.32
C ALA A 26 -40.72 -30.38 -35.70
N CYS A 27 -41.49 -29.74 -36.57
CA CYS A 27 -42.74 -29.05 -36.32
C CYS A 27 -43.88 -30.03 -36.01
N GLY A 28 -44.83 -29.61 -35.16
CA GLY A 28 -46.13 -30.23 -35.01
C GLY A 28 -47.06 -29.28 -34.27
N SER A 29 -47.95 -28.67 -35.04
CA SER A 29 -49.09 -27.89 -34.56
C SER A 29 -50.19 -28.83 -34.09
N ASP A 30 -50.85 -28.51 -32.96
CA ASP A 30 -52.31 -28.66 -32.84
C ASP A 30 -52.88 -27.76 -31.73
N GLU A 31 -54.00 -27.17 -32.09
CA GLU A 31 -54.84 -26.21 -31.44
C GLU A 31 -55.81 -26.95 -30.49
N THR A 32 -56.00 -26.49 -29.23
CA THR A 32 -57.36 -26.42 -28.63
C THR A 32 -57.33 -25.89 -27.18
N ALA A 33 -58.17 -24.85 -27.01
CA ALA A 33 -58.97 -24.52 -25.81
C ALA A 33 -58.29 -24.05 -24.52
N GLU A 34 -58.47 -22.77 -24.26
CA GLU A 34 -58.46 -22.07 -23.01
C GLU A 34 -59.31 -22.72 -21.90
N PRO A 35 -58.88 -22.69 -20.65
CA PRO A 35 -59.71 -22.06 -19.63
C PRO A 35 -58.91 -21.02 -18.83
N GLU A 36 -59.65 -20.00 -18.37
CA GLU A 36 -59.21 -18.81 -17.65
C GLU A 36 -58.38 -19.12 -16.38
N PRO A 37 -57.35 -18.32 -16.09
CA PRO A 37 -56.63 -18.47 -14.83
C PRO A 37 -57.39 -17.82 -13.69
N VAL A 38 -57.62 -18.59 -12.67
CA VAL A 38 -57.99 -18.14 -11.30
C VAL A 38 -56.82 -17.34 -10.77
N VAL A 39 -57.03 -16.04 -10.55
CA VAL A 39 -56.12 -15.17 -9.87
C VAL A 39 -56.12 -15.54 -8.39
N THR A 40 -55.09 -16.27 -7.97
CA THR A 40 -54.76 -16.37 -6.54
C THR A 40 -53.82 -15.21 -6.23
N GLU A 41 -54.29 -14.23 -5.48
CA GLU A 41 -53.43 -13.22 -4.86
C GLU A 41 -52.35 -13.93 -4.01
N ALA A 42 -51.12 -13.92 -4.53
CA ALA A 42 -49.95 -14.22 -3.72
C ALA A 42 -49.66 -12.99 -2.84
N GLU A 43 -49.89 -13.14 -1.55
CA GLU A 43 -49.43 -12.22 -0.56
C GLU A 43 -47.91 -12.04 -0.71
N VAL A 44 -47.48 -10.88 -1.20
CA VAL A 44 -46.05 -10.50 -1.28
C VAL A 44 -45.63 -10.19 0.13
N GLU A 45 -44.93 -11.12 0.78
CA GLU A 45 -44.19 -10.83 2.01
C GLU A 45 -43.22 -9.67 1.71
N ALA A 46 -43.36 -8.58 2.45
CA ALA A 46 -42.45 -7.46 2.41
C ALA A 46 -41.03 -7.96 2.79
N PRO A 47 -39.98 -7.45 2.14
CA PRO A 47 -38.60 -7.75 2.55
C PRO A 47 -38.46 -7.40 4.02
N VAL A 48 -38.01 -8.34 4.83
CA VAL A 48 -37.56 -8.09 6.20
C VAL A 48 -36.31 -7.22 6.03
N GLU A 49 -36.39 -5.94 6.38
CA GLU A 49 -35.20 -5.09 6.54
C GLU A 49 -34.34 -5.77 7.61
N GLU A 50 -33.14 -6.23 7.23
CA GLU A 50 -32.10 -6.57 8.20
C GLU A 50 -31.89 -5.33 9.07
N PRO A 51 -31.80 -5.48 10.41
CA PRO A 51 -31.47 -4.36 11.28
C PRO A 51 -30.12 -3.78 10.78
N ALA A 52 -30.11 -2.50 10.46
CA ALA A 52 -28.86 -1.77 10.27
C ALA A 52 -28.02 -2.00 11.53
N GLU A 53 -26.82 -2.52 11.37
CA GLU A 53 -25.83 -2.56 12.46
C GLU A 53 -25.69 -1.11 12.96
N GLU A 54 -26.01 -0.89 14.24
CA GLU A 54 -25.72 0.39 14.87
C GLU A 54 -24.20 0.61 14.76
N PRO A 55 -23.74 1.81 14.36
CA PRO A 55 -22.31 2.12 14.36
C PRO A 55 -21.77 1.79 15.76
N ALA A 56 -20.65 1.09 15.83
CA ALA A 56 -19.97 0.85 17.09
C ALA A 56 -19.75 2.22 17.76
N GLU A 57 -20.23 2.40 18.99
CA GLU A 57 -20.00 3.63 19.75
C GLU A 57 -18.48 3.76 19.93
N GLU A 58 -17.92 4.89 19.52
CA GLU A 58 -16.51 5.21 19.79
C GLU A 58 -16.29 5.21 21.31
N PRO A 59 -15.21 4.58 21.82
CA PRO A 59 -14.93 4.55 23.24
C PRO A 59 -14.82 5.97 23.79
N GLU A 60 -15.48 6.22 24.93
CA GLU A 60 -15.41 7.54 25.57
C GLU A 60 -13.95 7.88 25.92
N VAL A 61 -13.53 9.12 25.69
CA VAL A 61 -12.16 9.63 25.93
C VAL A 61 -11.65 9.26 27.33
N ASP A 62 -12.49 9.32 28.35
CA ASP A 62 -12.15 8.93 29.73
C ASP A 62 -11.73 7.45 29.84
N ALA A 63 -12.28 6.56 28.99
CA ALA A 63 -11.91 5.15 28.96
C ALA A 63 -10.54 4.94 28.31
N ILE A 64 -10.21 5.71 27.26
CA ILE A 64 -8.91 5.68 26.61
C ILE A 64 -7.84 6.20 27.57
N ILE A 65 -8.08 7.33 28.25
CA ILE A 65 -7.16 7.86 29.26
C ILE A 65 -6.94 6.82 30.37
N ALA A 66 -8.00 6.21 30.89
CA ALA A 66 -7.87 5.19 31.94
C ALA A 66 -7.08 3.95 31.51
N ALA A 67 -7.05 3.65 30.22
CA ALA A 67 -6.33 2.49 29.66
C ALA A 67 -4.85 2.78 29.36
N PHE A 68 -4.52 4.02 28.95
CA PHE A 68 -3.20 4.35 28.41
C PHE A 68 -2.43 5.42 29.21
N ASP A 69 -3.03 6.14 30.16
CA ASP A 69 -2.32 7.06 31.06
C ASP A 69 -1.41 6.28 32.03
N ALA A 70 -0.26 5.87 31.53
CA ALA A 70 0.69 5.04 32.26
C ALA A 70 1.41 5.83 33.37
N ASN A 71 1.64 7.13 33.14
CA ASN A 71 2.33 7.99 34.09
C ASN A 71 1.40 8.58 35.18
N GLY A 72 0.07 8.48 35.03
CA GLY A 72 -0.95 8.91 35.98
C GLY A 72 -1.12 10.42 36.08
N ASP A 73 -0.82 11.18 35.04
CA ASP A 73 -0.95 12.64 35.02
C ASP A 73 -2.33 13.13 34.56
N GLY A 74 -3.21 12.23 34.16
CA GLY A 74 -4.61 12.49 33.81
C GLY A 74 -4.83 12.83 32.34
N THR A 75 -3.85 12.56 31.49
CA THR A 75 -3.94 12.71 30.03
C THR A 75 -3.20 11.57 29.32
N VAL A 76 -3.30 11.51 28.01
CA VAL A 76 -2.45 10.63 27.17
C VAL A 76 -1.51 11.48 26.35
N THR A 77 -0.24 11.13 26.30
CA THR A 77 0.78 11.76 25.47
C THR A 77 1.27 10.78 24.43
N ILE A 78 1.07 11.08 23.14
CA ILE A 78 1.61 10.30 22.04
C ILE A 78 3.03 10.75 21.73
N GLY A 79 3.98 9.83 21.74
CA GLY A 79 5.33 10.03 21.20
C GLY A 79 5.36 9.57 19.75
N VAL A 80 5.99 10.35 18.88
CA VAL A 80 6.22 9.96 17.47
C VAL A 80 7.72 9.97 17.21
N ALA A 81 8.25 8.83 16.79
CA ALA A 81 9.63 8.69 16.32
C ALA A 81 9.60 8.46 14.80
N ALA A 82 10.16 9.37 14.03
CA ALA A 82 10.18 9.33 12.57
C ALA A 82 11.62 9.23 12.04
N ALA A 83 11.88 8.28 11.14
CA ALA A 83 13.20 8.12 10.54
C ALA A 83 13.54 9.27 9.58
N GLY A 84 12.54 9.84 8.90
CA GLY A 84 12.71 10.99 8.02
C GLY A 84 12.16 12.30 8.58
N PRO A 85 12.22 13.39 7.79
CA PRO A 85 11.72 14.69 8.15
C PRO A 85 10.21 14.70 8.39
N ARG A 86 9.75 15.43 9.42
CA ARG A 86 8.31 15.63 9.65
C ARG A 86 7.60 16.50 8.60
N ASP A 87 8.34 17.06 7.66
CA ASP A 87 7.88 17.92 6.57
C ASP A 87 8.29 17.37 5.20
N ASP A 88 8.34 16.03 5.08
CA ASP A 88 8.69 15.30 3.84
C ASP A 88 7.59 15.31 2.76
N ASN A 89 6.44 15.89 3.05
CA ASN A 89 5.22 15.80 2.24
C ASN A 89 4.78 14.36 1.92
N GLY A 90 5.18 13.39 2.74
CA GLY A 90 4.95 11.97 2.55
C GLY A 90 4.61 11.25 3.84
N TYR A 91 5.21 10.08 3.99
CA TYR A 91 4.92 9.11 5.05
C TYR A 91 5.10 9.67 6.46
N TYR A 92 6.22 10.36 6.75
CA TYR A 92 6.53 10.82 8.11
C TYR A 92 5.71 12.05 8.48
N GLN A 93 5.50 12.98 7.56
CA GLN A 93 4.60 14.12 7.78
C GLN A 93 3.18 13.67 8.08
N SER A 94 2.66 12.71 7.33
CA SER A 94 1.33 12.16 7.57
C SER A 94 1.20 11.53 8.96
N LEU A 95 2.20 10.76 9.38
CA LEU A 95 2.24 10.17 10.73
C LEU A 95 2.21 11.23 11.84
N VAL A 96 3.00 12.30 11.68
CA VAL A 96 3.04 13.40 12.65
C VAL A 96 1.72 14.18 12.67
N ASN A 97 1.19 14.52 11.49
CA ASN A 97 -0.08 15.23 11.37
C ASN A 97 -1.21 14.44 12.02
N PHE A 98 -1.27 13.12 11.79
CA PHE A 98 -2.23 12.25 12.45
C PHE A 98 -2.13 12.35 13.99
N ALA A 99 -0.93 12.24 14.54
CA ALA A 99 -0.74 12.30 16.00
C ALA A 99 -1.16 13.67 16.58
N GLU A 100 -0.87 14.78 15.89
CA GLU A 100 -1.26 16.13 16.28
C GLU A 100 -2.80 16.31 16.21
N GLU A 101 -3.44 15.89 15.12
CA GLU A 101 -4.89 15.99 14.92
C GLU A 101 -5.64 15.12 15.93
N TYR A 102 -5.25 13.84 16.05
CA TYR A 102 -5.88 12.91 16.98
C TYR A 102 -5.77 13.37 18.43
N SER A 103 -4.60 13.85 18.84
CA SER A 103 -4.41 14.37 20.20
C SER A 103 -5.29 15.60 20.47
N SER A 104 -5.39 16.51 19.48
CA SER A 104 -6.23 17.70 19.57
C SER A 104 -7.73 17.37 19.68
N GLU A 105 -8.20 16.42 18.86
CA GLU A 105 -9.61 16.01 18.80
C GLU A 105 -10.06 15.28 20.07
N ASN A 106 -9.17 14.50 20.67
CA ASN A 106 -9.47 13.69 21.86
C ASN A 106 -9.07 14.38 23.18
N GLY A 107 -8.58 15.62 23.13
CA GLY A 107 -8.18 16.37 24.33
C GLY A 107 -6.95 15.76 25.03
N PHE A 108 -6.12 15.06 24.31
CA PHE A 108 -4.84 14.54 24.77
C PHE A 108 -3.79 15.67 24.87
N ALA A 109 -2.68 15.41 25.53
CA ALA A 109 -1.54 16.32 25.49
C ALA A 109 -1.00 16.44 24.04
N PRO A 110 -0.41 17.59 23.67
CA PRO A 110 0.26 17.70 22.39
C PRO A 110 1.33 16.62 22.21
N PRO A 111 1.43 15.96 21.06
CA PRO A 111 2.39 14.88 20.85
C PRO A 111 3.83 15.36 20.97
N ILE A 112 4.72 14.48 21.41
CA ILE A 112 6.17 14.73 21.45
C ILE A 112 6.78 14.05 20.24
N VAL A 113 7.39 14.83 19.34
CA VAL A 113 7.90 14.33 18.05
C VAL A 113 9.43 14.42 18.02
N SER A 114 10.06 13.30 17.67
CA SER A 114 11.47 13.22 17.29
C SER A 114 11.54 12.72 15.84
N ASP A 115 12.10 13.51 14.95
CA ASP A 115 12.19 13.23 13.52
C ASP A 115 13.64 13.28 13.00
N ASN A 116 13.86 12.88 11.76
CA ASN A 116 15.20 12.73 11.16
C ASN A 116 16.09 11.79 11.97
N ILE A 117 15.55 10.71 12.50
CA ILE A 117 16.30 9.76 13.32
C ILE A 117 17.03 8.79 12.40
N GLY A 118 18.36 8.91 12.32
CA GLY A 118 19.17 7.92 11.61
C GLY A 118 19.27 6.59 12.38
N PRO A 119 19.55 5.46 11.70
CA PRO A 119 19.70 4.16 12.37
C PRO A 119 20.74 4.15 13.49
N ALA A 120 21.82 4.92 13.36
CA ALA A 120 22.88 5.00 14.38
C ALA A 120 22.44 5.73 15.65
N GLU A 121 21.50 6.65 15.56
CA GLU A 121 20.95 7.46 16.65
C GLU A 121 19.67 6.87 17.23
N ALA A 122 19.07 5.86 16.59
CA ALA A 122 17.75 5.33 16.93
C ALA A 122 17.63 4.93 18.40
N ALA A 123 18.58 4.16 18.95
CA ALA A 123 18.53 3.71 20.33
C ALA A 123 18.48 4.88 21.32
N GLN A 124 19.27 5.94 21.10
CA GLN A 124 19.29 7.10 21.98
C GLN A 124 18.04 7.95 21.82
N SER A 125 17.62 8.22 20.57
CA SER A 125 16.47 9.08 20.27
C SER A 125 15.16 8.48 20.80
N LEU A 126 14.96 7.18 20.62
CA LEU A 126 13.79 6.46 21.14
C LEU A 126 13.79 6.43 22.68
N ALA A 127 14.95 6.18 23.31
CA ALA A 127 15.06 6.22 24.77
C ALA A 127 14.81 7.63 25.35
N ASP A 128 15.32 8.67 24.67
CA ASP A 128 15.10 10.06 25.09
C ASP A 128 13.62 10.45 24.96
N LEU A 129 12.94 9.96 23.92
CA LEU A 129 11.51 10.17 23.74
C LEU A 129 10.70 9.43 24.83
N ALA A 130 11.03 8.17 25.10
CA ALA A 130 10.40 7.38 26.16
C ALA A 130 10.53 8.03 27.56
N GLN A 131 11.65 8.71 27.84
CA GLN A 131 11.89 9.38 29.12
C GLN A 131 11.12 10.70 29.30
N GLN A 132 10.44 11.18 28.26
CA GLN A 132 9.66 12.43 28.31
C GLN A 132 8.23 12.25 28.81
N GLY A 133 7.86 11.05 29.26
CA GLY A 133 6.55 10.77 29.83
C GLY A 133 5.46 10.53 28.78
N VAL A 134 5.85 9.97 27.62
CA VAL A 134 4.91 9.51 26.62
C VAL A 134 4.24 8.21 27.11
N ASP A 135 2.97 8.06 26.80
CA ASP A 135 2.16 6.88 27.17
C ASP A 135 2.05 5.88 26.02
N ILE A 136 1.97 6.38 24.79
CA ILE A 136 1.99 5.59 23.55
C ILE A 136 3.14 6.09 22.71
N LEU A 137 4.04 5.22 22.26
CA LEU A 137 5.15 5.58 21.38
C LEU A 137 5.00 4.91 20.03
N MET A 138 4.77 5.73 18.99
CA MET A 138 4.63 5.31 17.61
C MET A 138 5.97 5.43 16.88
N VAL A 139 6.48 4.31 16.37
CA VAL A 139 7.73 4.23 15.62
C VAL A 139 7.41 4.07 14.13
N GLY A 140 7.81 5.02 13.35
CA GLY A 140 7.67 5.06 11.91
C GLY A 140 9.04 5.32 11.25
N ALA A 141 9.70 4.28 10.73
CA ALA A 141 9.25 2.92 10.52
C ALA A 141 10.38 1.93 10.85
N SER A 142 10.53 0.84 10.07
CA SER A 142 11.49 -0.25 10.38
C SER A 142 12.96 0.18 10.39
N GLU A 143 13.32 1.28 9.75
CA GLU A 143 14.69 1.81 9.67
C GLU A 143 15.28 2.13 11.04
N ILE A 144 14.43 2.48 12.00
CA ILE A 144 14.82 2.83 13.38
C ILE A 144 14.32 1.81 14.41
N ALA A 145 13.85 0.64 13.98
CA ALA A 145 13.24 -0.36 14.85
C ALA A 145 14.24 -1.32 15.52
N GLU A 146 15.51 -1.35 15.08
CA GLU A 146 16.53 -2.27 15.60
C GLU A 146 16.64 -2.27 17.14
N PRO A 147 16.58 -1.11 17.87
CA PRO A 147 16.71 -1.10 19.32
C PRO A 147 15.43 -1.45 20.09
N LEU A 148 14.29 -1.66 19.43
CA LEU A 148 13.00 -1.91 20.09
C LEU A 148 13.00 -3.10 21.05
N PRO A 149 13.68 -4.25 20.78
CA PRO A 149 13.70 -5.35 21.74
C PRO A 149 14.21 -4.94 23.15
N ASP A 150 15.27 -4.15 23.20
CA ASP A 150 15.85 -3.69 24.47
C ASP A 150 15.02 -2.55 25.09
N LEU A 151 14.44 -1.68 24.28
CA LEU A 151 13.69 -0.52 24.76
C LEU A 151 12.31 -0.89 25.31
N THR A 152 11.60 -1.83 24.72
CA THR A 152 10.33 -2.34 25.27
C THR A 152 10.51 -3.01 26.63
N GLU A 153 11.63 -3.70 26.85
CA GLU A 153 11.98 -4.26 28.17
C GLU A 153 12.37 -3.18 29.17
N GLN A 154 13.03 -2.11 28.71
CA GLN A 154 13.49 -1.00 29.58
C GLN A 154 12.35 -0.08 30.01
N PHE A 155 11.35 0.13 29.16
CA PHE A 155 10.20 1.02 29.39
C PHE A 155 8.88 0.26 29.24
N PRO A 156 8.58 -0.71 30.13
CA PRO A 156 7.43 -1.62 29.98
C PRO A 156 6.08 -0.96 30.27
N ASP A 157 6.06 0.26 30.79
CA ASP A 157 4.81 1.00 31.08
C ASP A 157 4.33 1.81 29.87
N ILE A 158 5.16 1.97 28.82
CA ILE A 158 4.80 2.65 27.56
C ILE A 158 4.19 1.64 26.62
N PHE A 159 3.07 1.99 25.98
CA PHE A 159 2.53 1.20 24.87
C PHE A 159 3.35 1.47 23.59
N TRP A 160 4.09 0.48 23.14
CA TRP A 160 4.93 0.59 21.95
C TRP A 160 4.19 0.09 20.72
N TYR A 161 4.13 0.92 19.70
CA TYR A 161 3.62 0.57 18.38
C TYR A 161 4.66 0.84 17.30
N CYS A 162 4.81 -0.07 16.35
CA CYS A 162 5.63 0.10 15.17
C CYS A 162 4.87 -0.25 13.90
N ASN A 163 4.84 0.65 12.93
CA ASN A 163 4.58 0.26 11.56
C ASN A 163 5.88 -0.30 10.97
N CYS A 164 6.21 -1.50 11.38
CA CYS A 164 7.41 -2.20 10.99
C CYS A 164 7.13 -3.05 9.76
N GLY A 165 7.93 -2.87 8.72
CA GLY A 165 7.77 -3.60 7.45
C GLY A 165 7.87 -5.12 7.58
N ALA A 166 7.59 -5.82 6.49
CA ALA A 166 7.61 -7.26 6.43
C ALA A 166 8.95 -7.85 6.92
N GLY A 167 8.86 -8.94 7.68
CA GLY A 167 10.03 -9.64 8.21
C GLY A 167 10.53 -9.15 9.56
N PHE A 168 9.97 -8.08 10.13
CA PHE A 168 10.25 -7.74 11.51
C PHE A 168 9.58 -8.75 12.44
N GLN A 169 10.34 -9.27 13.42
CA GLN A 169 9.86 -10.34 14.30
C GLN A 169 8.89 -9.78 15.36
N GLU A 170 7.89 -10.58 15.73
CA GLU A 170 7.04 -10.28 16.88
C GLU A 170 7.87 -10.23 18.16
N LEU A 171 7.70 -9.15 18.92
CA LEU A 171 8.41 -8.91 20.17
C LEU A 171 7.39 -8.72 21.29
N PRO A 172 7.60 -9.36 22.46
CA PRO A 172 6.84 -9.02 23.67
C PRO A 172 6.93 -7.51 23.96
N GLY A 173 5.82 -6.88 24.33
CA GLY A 173 5.78 -5.44 24.62
C GLY A 173 5.78 -4.54 23.38
N LEU A 174 5.62 -5.08 22.16
CA LEU A 174 5.52 -4.31 20.93
C LEU A 174 4.28 -4.71 20.15
N ALA A 175 3.36 -3.79 19.91
CA ALA A 175 2.30 -3.96 18.91
C ALA A 175 2.85 -3.57 17.54
N GLN A 176 2.60 -4.37 16.52
CA GLN A 176 3.09 -4.12 15.18
C GLN A 176 1.96 -4.12 14.17
N ALA A 177 2.09 -3.26 13.16
CA ALA A 177 1.31 -3.37 11.94
C ALA A 177 2.23 -3.39 10.72
N THR A 178 1.80 -4.06 9.68
CA THR A 178 2.50 -4.14 8.40
C THR A 178 1.49 -4.19 7.27
N ASP A 179 1.87 -3.78 6.10
CA ASP A 179 1.18 -4.09 4.85
C ASP A 179 1.90 -5.24 4.11
N TRP A 180 1.32 -5.66 3.00
CA TRP A 180 2.03 -6.53 2.08
C TRP A 180 2.47 -5.74 0.86
N GLY A 181 3.71 -5.28 0.87
CA GLY A 181 4.28 -4.41 -0.16
C GLY A 181 4.05 -4.92 -1.58
N ALA A 182 4.22 -6.23 -1.82
CA ALA A 182 3.97 -6.82 -3.13
C ALA A 182 2.51 -6.65 -3.59
N ALA A 183 1.52 -6.79 -2.72
CA ALA A 183 0.10 -6.61 -3.06
C ALA A 183 -0.22 -5.13 -3.31
N VAL A 184 0.27 -4.24 -2.45
CA VAL A 184 0.14 -2.78 -2.59
C VAL A 184 0.66 -2.34 -3.95
N HIS A 185 1.90 -2.72 -4.29
CA HIS A 185 2.57 -2.29 -5.52
C HIS A 185 2.07 -3.01 -6.78
N TYR A 186 1.55 -4.23 -6.68
CA TYR A 186 0.85 -4.89 -7.79
C TYR A 186 -0.36 -4.07 -8.23
N SER A 187 -1.23 -3.65 -7.30
CA SER A 187 -2.41 -2.84 -7.64
C SER A 187 -2.03 -1.54 -8.34
N ALA A 188 -0.97 -0.89 -7.85
CA ALA A 188 -0.41 0.32 -8.44
C ALA A 188 0.20 0.08 -9.83
N GLY A 189 0.86 -1.06 -10.02
CA GLY A 189 1.38 -1.48 -11.33
C GLY A 189 0.26 -1.66 -12.36
N VAL A 190 -0.88 -2.22 -11.98
CA VAL A 190 -2.07 -2.31 -12.85
C VAL A 190 -2.57 -0.92 -13.22
N ALA A 191 -2.64 0.03 -12.26
CA ALA A 191 -3.02 1.41 -12.53
C ALA A 191 -2.06 2.08 -13.52
N MET A 192 -0.75 1.94 -13.31
CA MET A 192 0.29 2.48 -14.19
C MET A 192 0.23 1.84 -15.59
N GLY A 193 -0.01 0.54 -15.68
CA GLY A 193 -0.21 -0.17 -16.95
C GLY A 193 -1.41 0.35 -17.73
N ALA A 194 -2.53 0.63 -17.04
CA ALA A 194 -3.71 1.24 -17.66
C ALA A 194 -3.40 2.64 -18.21
N VAL A 195 -2.67 3.47 -17.47
CA VAL A 195 -2.23 4.80 -17.93
C VAL A 195 -1.30 4.68 -19.15
N LEU A 196 -0.33 3.76 -19.15
CA LEU A 196 0.54 3.52 -20.31
C LEU A 196 -0.27 3.10 -21.55
N GLN A 197 -1.26 2.23 -21.36
CA GLN A 197 -2.15 1.78 -22.45
C GLN A 197 -2.93 2.95 -23.05
N GLU A 198 -3.48 3.83 -22.22
CA GLU A 198 -4.22 5.02 -22.66
C GLU A 198 -3.33 6.02 -23.41
N GLN A 199 -2.09 6.17 -22.97
CA GLN A 199 -1.10 7.02 -23.64
C GLN A 199 -0.60 6.42 -24.96
N GLY A 200 -0.83 5.12 -25.21
CA GLY A 200 -0.22 4.39 -26.32
C GLY A 200 1.30 4.28 -26.16
N SER A 201 1.79 4.28 -24.94
CA SER A 201 3.20 4.17 -24.54
C SER A 201 3.51 2.79 -23.93
N THR A 202 4.80 2.47 -23.86
CA THR A 202 5.25 1.16 -23.34
C THR A 202 6.35 1.27 -22.30
N SER A 203 6.81 2.50 -21.98
CA SER A 203 8.02 2.70 -21.16
C SER A 203 7.73 3.60 -19.96
N SER A 204 8.16 3.15 -18.79
CA SER A 204 8.09 3.87 -17.53
C SER A 204 9.41 3.78 -16.76
N VAL A 205 9.53 4.57 -15.70
CA VAL A 205 10.68 4.58 -14.80
C VAL A 205 10.22 4.50 -13.35
N PHE A 206 10.92 3.70 -12.55
CA PHE A 206 10.85 3.68 -11.10
C PHE A 206 12.06 4.46 -10.56
N LEU A 207 11.79 5.54 -9.85
CA LEU A 207 12.82 6.35 -9.20
C LEU A 207 12.85 5.95 -7.73
N GLY A 208 13.85 5.18 -7.34
CA GLY A 208 14.05 4.74 -5.96
C GLY A 208 15.31 5.36 -5.36
N CYS A 209 15.67 4.92 -4.14
CA CYS A 209 16.90 5.33 -3.48
C CYS A 209 18.07 4.41 -3.87
N CYS A 210 18.07 3.19 -3.40
CA CYS A 210 19.32 2.51 -3.09
C CYS A 210 19.21 0.98 -3.07
N ASP A 211 18.31 0.35 -3.79
CA ASP A 211 18.11 -1.11 -3.87
C ASP A 211 17.80 -1.79 -2.52
N LEU A 212 17.09 -1.12 -1.62
CA LEU A 212 16.64 -1.72 -0.36
C LEU A 212 15.64 -2.86 -0.62
N ASN A 213 15.56 -3.85 0.25
CA ASN A 213 14.71 -5.02 0.04
C ASN A 213 13.24 -4.63 -0.27
N PHE A 214 12.67 -3.68 0.45
CA PHE A 214 11.31 -3.20 0.22
C PHE A 214 11.17 -2.40 -1.08
N GLU A 215 12.23 -1.70 -1.55
CA GLU A 215 12.21 -1.04 -2.87
C GLU A 215 12.28 -2.05 -4.00
N VAL A 216 13.09 -3.13 -3.84
CA VAL A 216 13.16 -4.23 -4.81
C VAL A 216 11.81 -4.93 -4.91
N GLU A 217 11.16 -5.22 -3.76
CA GLU A 217 9.81 -5.77 -3.74
C GLU A 217 8.81 -4.83 -4.45
N ALA A 218 8.85 -3.53 -4.13
CA ALA A 218 7.99 -2.51 -4.71
C ALA A 218 8.17 -2.41 -6.23
N TYR A 219 9.40 -2.36 -6.70
CA TYR A 219 9.72 -2.31 -8.12
C TYR A 219 9.24 -3.55 -8.89
N GLU A 220 9.60 -4.75 -8.40
CA GLU A 220 9.25 -6.01 -9.07
C GLU A 220 7.73 -6.23 -9.09
N ALA A 221 7.03 -5.92 -7.99
CA ALA A 221 5.57 -6.03 -7.93
C ALA A 221 4.86 -5.00 -8.83
N THR A 222 5.38 -3.76 -8.90
CA THR A 222 4.88 -2.74 -9.83
C THR A 222 5.06 -3.19 -11.27
N LEU A 223 6.26 -3.67 -11.63
CA LEU A 223 6.54 -4.18 -12.96
C LEU A 223 5.63 -5.37 -13.31
N TYR A 224 5.41 -6.29 -12.37
CA TYR A 224 4.49 -7.41 -12.56
C TYR A 224 3.06 -6.93 -12.83
N GLY A 225 2.57 -5.94 -12.06
CA GLY A 225 1.27 -5.31 -12.28
C GLY A 225 1.16 -4.63 -13.65
N ILE A 226 2.15 -3.85 -14.07
CA ILE A 226 2.25 -3.23 -15.39
C ILE A 226 2.16 -4.28 -16.49
N GLN A 227 2.92 -5.37 -16.37
CA GLN A 227 2.98 -6.44 -17.36
C GLN A 227 1.74 -7.34 -17.36
N SER A 228 0.94 -7.32 -16.31
CA SER A 228 -0.37 -7.98 -16.30
C SER A 228 -1.38 -7.29 -17.22
N VAL A 229 -1.20 -5.98 -17.48
CA VAL A 229 -1.99 -5.21 -18.46
C VAL A 229 -1.49 -5.48 -19.89
N ASP A 230 -0.20 -5.33 -20.14
CA ASP A 230 0.44 -5.71 -21.41
C ASP A 230 1.89 -6.19 -21.15
N PRO A 231 2.22 -7.45 -21.51
CA PRO A 231 3.55 -8.03 -21.30
C PRO A 231 4.69 -7.30 -22.04
N SER A 232 4.40 -6.39 -22.96
CA SER A 232 5.40 -5.60 -23.68
C SER A 232 5.79 -4.33 -22.94
N PHE A 233 5.07 -3.96 -21.89
CA PHE A 233 5.36 -2.77 -21.10
C PHE A 233 6.62 -2.99 -20.25
N THR A 234 7.38 -1.92 -20.08
CA THR A 234 8.67 -1.94 -19.38
C THR A 234 8.74 -0.85 -18.34
N MET A 235 9.47 -1.13 -17.27
CA MET A 235 9.84 -0.16 -16.25
C MET A 235 11.34 -0.29 -15.97
N GLU A 236 12.06 0.83 -15.98
CA GLU A 236 13.46 0.88 -15.61
C GLU A 236 13.59 1.31 -14.14
N TYR A 237 14.38 0.62 -13.33
CA TYR A 237 14.73 1.07 -11.99
C TYR A 237 15.93 2.01 -12.05
N VAL A 238 15.84 3.16 -11.38
CA VAL A 238 16.94 4.12 -11.26
C VAL A 238 17.08 4.53 -9.79
N GLY A 239 18.19 4.11 -9.17
CA GLY A 239 18.58 4.57 -7.83
C GLY A 239 19.07 6.01 -7.88
N THR A 240 18.56 6.86 -6.97
CA THR A 240 18.84 8.30 -6.93
C THR A 240 19.58 8.74 -5.67
N GLY A 241 19.63 7.91 -4.63
CA GLY A 241 20.34 8.20 -3.38
C GLY A 241 21.86 8.12 -3.53
N ASP A 242 22.58 8.92 -2.77
CA ASP A 242 24.04 8.88 -2.65
C ASP A 242 24.51 7.89 -1.58
N PHE A 243 23.60 7.49 -0.67
CA PHE A 243 23.82 6.54 0.43
C PHE A 243 22.50 5.81 0.77
N GLU A 244 22.58 4.80 1.61
CA GLU A 244 21.43 4.01 2.04
C GLU A 244 20.38 4.88 2.77
N PHE A 245 19.11 4.75 2.38
CA PHE A 245 17.97 5.57 2.85
C PHE A 245 17.99 7.05 2.43
N ASP A 246 18.76 7.43 1.41
CA ASP A 246 18.74 8.80 0.86
C ASP A 246 17.59 8.98 -0.15
N PHE A 247 16.38 9.12 0.36
CA PHE A 247 15.17 9.38 -0.45
C PHE A 247 14.96 10.86 -0.77
N ASP A 248 15.85 11.74 -0.29
CA ASP A 248 15.67 13.19 -0.33
C ASP A 248 16.53 13.88 -1.40
N ASN A 249 17.29 13.10 -2.19
CA ASN A 249 18.21 13.62 -3.19
C ASN A 249 17.50 14.17 -4.44
N SER A 250 16.88 15.34 -4.28
CA SER A 250 16.12 16.00 -5.36
C SER A 250 16.95 16.26 -6.63
N ALA A 251 18.25 16.51 -6.48
CA ALA A 251 19.13 16.79 -7.63
C ALA A 251 19.33 15.53 -8.50
N ASN A 252 19.60 14.38 -7.87
CA ASN A 252 19.76 13.13 -8.60
C ASN A 252 18.41 12.65 -9.13
N ALA A 253 17.32 12.74 -8.35
CA ALA A 253 16.00 12.30 -8.74
C ALA A 253 15.44 13.06 -9.95
N THR A 254 15.55 14.40 -9.97
CA THR A 254 15.13 15.21 -11.13
C THR A 254 16.00 14.99 -12.36
N ALA A 255 17.30 14.76 -12.19
CA ALA A 255 18.20 14.40 -13.29
C ALA A 255 17.85 13.00 -13.86
N ALA A 256 17.51 12.04 -13.00
CA ALA A 256 17.09 10.70 -13.40
C ALA A 256 15.77 10.73 -14.19
N LEU A 257 14.77 11.50 -13.74
CA LEU A 257 13.52 11.70 -14.49
C LEU A 257 13.77 12.29 -15.89
N THR A 258 14.61 13.35 -15.97
CA THR A 258 14.96 13.98 -17.25
C THR A 258 15.63 12.98 -18.20
N ASN A 259 16.53 12.14 -17.68
CA ASN A 259 17.21 11.13 -18.48
C ASN A 259 16.25 10.02 -18.93
N ALA A 260 15.35 9.56 -18.05
CA ALA A 260 14.34 8.56 -18.39
C ALA A 260 13.40 9.06 -19.49
N GLN A 261 12.95 10.31 -19.40
CA GLN A 261 12.13 10.97 -20.43
C GLN A 261 12.87 11.01 -21.78
N ALA A 262 14.15 11.41 -21.78
CA ALA A 262 14.97 11.44 -22.99
C ALA A 262 15.15 10.05 -23.62
N ASN A 263 15.03 8.98 -22.83
CA ASN A 263 15.06 7.59 -23.26
C ASN A 263 13.67 7.03 -23.62
N GLY A 264 12.61 7.84 -23.51
CA GLY A 264 11.27 7.50 -23.98
C GLY A 264 10.29 7.07 -22.87
N ALA A 265 10.64 7.20 -21.60
CA ALA A 265 9.70 7.01 -20.52
C ALA A 265 8.64 8.13 -20.53
N THR A 266 7.36 7.75 -20.43
CA THR A 266 6.22 8.69 -20.40
C THR A 266 5.47 8.64 -19.07
N LEU A 267 5.87 7.73 -18.20
CA LEU A 267 5.35 7.56 -16.86
C LEU A 267 6.50 7.35 -15.88
N ALA A 268 6.41 8.00 -14.72
CA ALA A 268 7.33 7.80 -13.61
C ALA A 268 6.58 7.35 -12.35
N TYR A 269 7.18 6.44 -11.60
CA TYR A 269 6.82 6.19 -10.22
C TYR A 269 7.93 6.74 -9.32
N ALA A 270 7.60 7.75 -8.54
CA ALA A 270 8.54 8.44 -7.65
C ALA A 270 8.47 7.81 -6.25
N TYR A 271 9.28 6.77 -6.03
CA TYR A 271 9.42 6.11 -4.72
C TYR A 271 10.46 6.86 -3.88
N LEU A 272 10.07 8.06 -3.40
CA LEU A 272 10.96 9.06 -2.81
C LEU A 272 10.34 9.66 -1.55
N GLY A 273 11.17 10.25 -0.71
CA GLY A 273 10.80 11.06 0.45
C GLY A 273 10.78 12.56 0.10
N GLY A 274 11.67 13.36 0.67
CA GLY A 274 11.75 14.80 0.42
C GLY A 274 12.06 15.20 -1.04
N ALA A 275 12.48 14.26 -1.90
CA ALA A 275 12.62 14.47 -3.34
C ALA A 275 11.30 14.27 -4.13
N LEU A 276 10.21 13.85 -3.48
CA LEU A 276 8.94 13.52 -4.12
C LEU A 276 8.34 14.74 -4.85
N ASP A 277 8.11 15.84 -4.16
CA ASP A 277 7.50 17.05 -4.72
C ASP A 277 8.35 17.69 -5.84
N PRO A 278 9.68 17.85 -5.71
CA PRO A 278 10.53 18.31 -6.81
C PRO A 278 10.40 17.47 -8.08
N VAL A 279 10.30 16.15 -7.96
CA VAL A 279 10.10 15.23 -9.09
C VAL A 279 8.69 15.37 -9.66
N GLY A 280 7.66 15.41 -8.81
CA GLY A 280 6.27 15.61 -9.22
C GLY A 280 6.05 16.92 -9.97
N GLN A 281 6.65 18.02 -9.49
CA GLN A 281 6.59 19.32 -10.15
C GLN A 281 7.27 19.28 -11.52
N LEU A 282 8.47 18.69 -11.62
CA LEU A 282 9.16 18.55 -12.89
C LEU A 282 8.35 17.70 -13.89
N ALA A 283 7.78 16.58 -13.42
CA ALA A 283 6.94 15.72 -14.25
C ALA A 283 5.71 16.47 -14.79
N THR A 284 5.06 17.26 -13.92
CA THR A 284 3.94 18.14 -14.31
C THR A 284 4.35 19.14 -15.40
N ASP A 285 5.48 19.82 -15.21
CA ASP A 285 5.98 20.84 -16.14
C ASP A 285 6.35 20.24 -17.51
N GLU A 286 6.84 19.01 -17.54
CA GLU A 286 7.25 18.30 -18.73
C GLU A 286 6.13 17.42 -19.34
N GLY A 287 4.97 17.33 -18.70
CA GLY A 287 3.84 16.54 -19.18
C GLY A 287 4.04 15.02 -19.11
N ILE A 288 4.81 14.55 -18.12
CA ILE A 288 5.05 13.13 -17.83
C ILE A 288 4.00 12.70 -16.80
N ALA A 289 3.34 11.56 -17.03
CA ALA A 289 2.49 10.97 -16.00
C ALA A 289 3.34 10.55 -14.79
N VAL A 290 2.90 10.89 -13.59
CA VAL A 290 3.67 10.61 -12.38
C VAL A 290 2.81 10.09 -11.24
N PHE A 291 3.29 9.02 -10.59
CA PHE A 291 2.70 8.47 -9.38
C PHE A 291 3.55 8.83 -8.16
N ALA A 292 2.87 9.32 -7.13
CA ALA A 292 3.49 9.56 -5.84
C ALA A 292 3.65 8.25 -5.06
N ALA A 293 4.61 8.20 -4.14
CA ALA A 293 4.78 7.13 -3.19
C ALA A 293 4.34 7.59 -1.79
N GLY A 294 3.36 6.93 -1.23
CA GLY A 294 2.89 7.13 0.15
C GLY A 294 1.59 7.93 0.28
N PRO A 295 1.48 9.18 -0.18
CA PRO A 295 0.41 10.07 0.25
C PRO A 295 -0.98 9.65 -0.26
N ALA A 296 -1.94 9.58 0.67
CA ALA A 296 -3.35 9.34 0.36
C ALA A 296 -4.04 10.56 -0.24
N ASP A 297 -3.52 11.77 0.00
CA ASP A 297 -4.07 13.05 -0.45
C ASP A 297 -3.47 13.56 -1.77
N ALA A 298 -2.70 12.73 -2.48
CA ALA A 298 -1.98 13.15 -3.70
C ALA A 298 -2.87 13.87 -4.72
N CYS A 299 -4.11 13.41 -4.89
CA CYS A 299 -5.05 14.00 -5.84
C CYS A 299 -5.61 15.38 -5.42
N GLU A 300 -5.38 15.78 -4.18
CA GLU A 300 -5.84 17.06 -3.62
C GLU A 300 -4.75 18.13 -3.62
N ARG A 301 -3.50 17.72 -3.95
CA ARG A 301 -2.32 18.61 -3.96
C ARG A 301 -2.25 19.48 -5.22
N ASP A 302 -1.46 20.55 -5.13
CA ASP A 302 -1.23 21.47 -6.26
C ASP A 302 -0.43 20.83 -7.42
N ILE A 303 0.35 19.77 -7.13
CA ILE A 303 1.08 19.00 -8.15
C ILE A 303 0.09 18.11 -8.90
N ALA A 304 0.17 18.11 -10.24
CA ALA A 304 -0.72 17.31 -11.08
C ALA A 304 -0.32 15.82 -11.09
N TRP A 305 -0.47 15.17 -9.94
CA TRP A 305 -0.26 13.74 -9.83
C TRP A 305 -1.24 12.96 -10.71
N THR A 306 -0.76 11.97 -11.43
CA THR A 306 -1.60 11.01 -12.16
C THR A 306 -2.24 10.02 -11.20
N GLY A 307 -1.57 9.73 -10.11
CA GLY A 307 -2.03 8.87 -9.05
C GLY A 307 -1.03 8.78 -7.90
N SER A 308 -1.35 7.92 -6.95
CA SER A 308 -0.48 7.57 -5.84
C SER A 308 -0.47 6.05 -5.62
N VAL A 309 0.62 5.56 -5.10
CA VAL A 309 0.71 4.25 -4.45
C VAL A 309 0.60 4.53 -2.96
N VAL A 310 -0.60 4.32 -2.42
CA VAL A 310 -0.89 4.68 -1.04
C VAL A 310 -0.27 3.66 -0.09
N PHE A 311 0.58 4.12 0.80
CA PHE A 311 1.06 3.47 2.02
C PHE A 311 1.39 4.56 3.04
N ASP A 312 0.36 5.25 3.46
CA ASP A 312 0.41 6.50 4.22
C ASP A 312 0.57 6.24 5.72
N GLY A 313 1.60 6.85 6.34
CA GLY A 313 1.94 6.63 7.74
C GLY A 313 0.84 7.06 8.70
N GLY A 314 0.14 8.15 8.42
CA GLY A 314 -0.98 8.64 9.22
C GLY A 314 -2.22 7.76 9.10
N VAL A 315 -2.52 7.30 7.88
CA VAL A 315 -3.63 6.36 7.64
C VAL A 315 -3.39 5.06 8.40
N TYR A 316 -2.19 4.49 8.31
CA TYR A 316 -1.84 3.27 9.04
C TYR A 316 -1.87 3.48 10.55
N ALA A 317 -1.34 4.59 11.06
CA ALA A 317 -1.35 4.91 12.47
C ALA A 317 -2.78 5.09 13.01
N SER A 318 -3.67 5.72 12.23
CA SER A 318 -5.09 5.88 12.55
C SER A 318 -5.79 4.52 12.70
N GLN A 319 -5.61 3.63 11.73
CA GLN A 319 -6.19 2.29 11.78
C GLN A 319 -5.60 1.47 12.93
N ALA A 320 -4.28 1.52 13.13
CA ALA A 320 -3.63 0.80 14.20
C ALA A 320 -4.08 1.28 15.58
N LEU A 321 -4.17 2.60 15.80
CA LEU A 321 -4.62 3.15 17.08
C LEU A 321 -6.06 2.73 17.41
N LYS A 322 -6.94 2.70 16.40
CA LYS A 322 -8.28 2.18 16.56
C LYS A 322 -8.26 0.71 17.00
N LEU A 323 -7.49 -0.15 16.32
CA LEU A 323 -7.35 -1.56 16.70
C LEU A 323 -6.76 -1.74 18.11
N ILE A 324 -5.83 -0.87 18.51
CA ILE A 324 -5.22 -0.87 19.85
C ILE A 324 -6.28 -0.53 20.90
N ILE A 325 -7.07 0.53 20.68
CA ILE A 325 -8.13 0.97 21.59
C ILE A 325 -9.24 -0.08 21.71
N ASP A 326 -9.62 -0.69 20.60
CA ASP A 326 -10.64 -1.77 20.56
C ASP A 326 -10.11 -3.09 21.16
N GLY A 327 -8.80 -3.18 21.47
CA GLY A 327 -8.15 -4.38 22.00
C GLY A 327 -7.91 -5.48 20.96
N GLU A 328 -8.00 -5.14 19.69
CA GLU A 328 -7.78 -6.06 18.57
C GLU A 328 -6.29 -6.15 18.17
N LEU A 329 -5.52 -5.11 18.41
CA LEU A 329 -4.07 -5.09 18.26
C LEU A 329 -3.41 -4.88 19.65
N SER A 330 -2.78 -5.92 20.17
CA SER A 330 -2.10 -5.91 21.46
C SER A 330 -0.58 -6.01 21.31
N GLU A 331 0.12 -5.62 22.35
CA GLU A 331 1.56 -5.91 22.46
C GLU A 331 1.86 -7.39 22.26
N GLY A 332 2.93 -7.70 21.57
CA GLY A 332 3.32 -9.06 21.21
C GLY A 332 2.61 -9.62 20.00
N SER A 333 1.84 -8.82 19.27
CA SER A 333 1.15 -9.24 18.06
C SER A 333 1.42 -8.35 16.85
N THR A 334 1.18 -8.90 15.67
CA THR A 334 1.31 -8.21 14.38
C THR A 334 -0.03 -8.24 13.65
N TYR A 335 -0.48 -7.08 13.22
CA TYR A 335 -1.64 -6.93 12.34
C TYR A 335 -1.18 -6.67 10.91
N GLN A 336 -1.65 -7.45 9.96
CA GLN A 336 -1.39 -7.21 8.55
C GLN A 336 -2.58 -6.49 7.93
N PHE A 337 -2.37 -5.25 7.47
CA PHE A 337 -3.39 -4.50 6.75
C PHE A 337 -3.76 -5.22 5.45
N PRO A 338 -5.06 -5.36 5.16
CA PRO A 338 -5.49 -5.83 3.84
C PRO A 338 -5.10 -4.79 2.78
N THR A 339 -4.86 -5.25 1.54
CA THR A 339 -4.71 -4.34 0.40
C THR A 339 -6.07 -4.07 -0.20
N GLU A 340 -6.58 -2.86 0.04
CA GLU A 340 -7.92 -2.44 -0.37
C GLU A 340 -8.00 -0.97 -0.72
N ALA A 341 -8.94 -0.64 -1.60
CA ALA A 341 -9.14 0.74 -2.05
C ALA A 341 -9.51 1.67 -0.88
N GLY A 342 -8.81 2.80 -0.80
CA GLY A 342 -9.02 3.81 0.25
C GLY A 342 -8.16 3.60 1.50
N LEU A 343 -7.56 2.42 1.69
CA LEU A 343 -6.59 2.19 2.76
C LEU A 343 -5.15 2.26 2.22
N ASN A 344 -4.88 1.45 1.18
CA ASN A 344 -3.54 1.37 0.59
C ASN A 344 -3.62 0.90 -0.88
N GLY A 345 -2.46 0.88 -1.58
CA GLY A 345 -2.38 0.46 -2.97
C GLY A 345 -2.69 1.59 -3.96
N ALA A 346 -3.27 1.24 -5.11
CA ALA A 346 -3.49 2.17 -6.19
C ALA A 346 -4.52 3.25 -5.87
N LEU A 347 -4.15 4.51 -6.07
CA LEU A 347 -5.04 5.66 -6.16
C LEU A 347 -4.82 6.34 -7.51
N LEU A 348 -5.87 6.53 -8.30
CA LEU A 348 -5.82 7.28 -9.56
C LEU A 348 -6.51 8.63 -9.40
N CYS A 349 -5.87 9.70 -9.91
CA CYS A 349 -6.45 11.03 -9.98
C CYS A 349 -7.14 11.21 -11.34
N ASP A 350 -8.44 11.52 -11.33
CA ASP A 350 -9.26 11.71 -12.55
C ASP A 350 -9.20 10.55 -13.58
N PRO A 351 -9.37 9.28 -13.15
CA PRO A 351 -9.21 8.13 -14.04
C PRO A 351 -10.29 8.06 -15.11
N SER A 352 -9.94 7.47 -16.26
CA SER A 352 -10.95 6.99 -17.20
C SER A 352 -11.77 5.83 -16.61
N ALA A 353 -12.89 5.49 -17.23
CA ALA A 353 -13.68 4.34 -16.83
C ALA A 353 -12.91 3.02 -16.99
N GLU A 354 -12.08 2.93 -18.02
CA GLU A 354 -11.25 1.76 -18.32
C GLU A 354 -10.13 1.59 -17.26
N ALA A 355 -9.45 2.67 -16.88
CA ALA A 355 -8.42 2.65 -15.84
C ALA A 355 -9.02 2.32 -14.47
N SER A 356 -10.18 2.92 -14.12
CA SER A 356 -10.90 2.57 -12.88
C SER A 356 -11.26 1.09 -12.85
N ALA A 357 -11.82 0.55 -13.94
CA ALA A 357 -12.20 -0.86 -13.99
C ALA A 357 -10.99 -1.81 -13.87
N ALA A 358 -9.82 -1.44 -14.40
CA ALA A 358 -8.60 -2.21 -14.26
C ALA A 358 -8.14 -2.27 -12.79
N VAL A 359 -8.13 -1.13 -12.10
CA VAL A 359 -7.78 -1.02 -10.68
C VAL A 359 -8.78 -1.78 -9.80
N ASP A 360 -10.09 -1.61 -10.03
CA ASP A 360 -11.14 -2.37 -9.33
C ASP A 360 -10.95 -3.88 -9.51
N GLY A 361 -10.57 -4.31 -10.73
CA GLY A 361 -10.23 -5.69 -11.04
C GLY A 361 -9.04 -6.22 -10.23
N ALA A 362 -7.98 -5.41 -10.08
CA ALA A 362 -6.81 -5.76 -9.27
C ALA A 362 -7.17 -5.93 -7.80
N PHE A 363 -7.89 -4.98 -7.22
CA PHE A 363 -8.39 -5.10 -5.84
C PHE A 363 -9.34 -6.30 -5.66
N GLY A 364 -10.18 -6.59 -6.67
CA GLY A 364 -11.05 -7.76 -6.65
C GLY A 364 -10.29 -9.09 -6.61
N LEU A 365 -9.18 -9.21 -7.34
CA LEU A 365 -8.30 -10.38 -7.28
C LEU A 365 -7.62 -10.51 -5.92
N LEU A 366 -7.14 -9.40 -5.34
CA LEU A 366 -6.54 -9.38 -4.01
C LEU A 366 -7.56 -9.76 -2.94
N ALA A 367 -8.75 -9.16 -2.96
CA ALA A 367 -9.81 -9.45 -2.00
C ALA A 367 -10.35 -10.89 -2.08
N SER A 368 -10.31 -11.50 -3.27
CA SER A 368 -10.72 -12.89 -3.46
C SER A 368 -9.63 -13.92 -3.15
N PHE A 369 -8.43 -13.47 -2.75
CA PHE A 369 -7.27 -14.32 -2.52
C PHE A 369 -6.96 -15.23 -3.72
N ASP A 370 -6.89 -14.66 -4.93
CA ASP A 370 -6.58 -15.43 -6.15
C ASP A 370 -5.26 -16.19 -5.97
N GLU A 371 -5.33 -17.54 -6.03
CA GLU A 371 -4.21 -18.42 -5.67
C GLU A 371 -2.98 -18.20 -6.56
N ALA A 372 -3.19 -17.94 -7.86
CA ALA A 372 -2.08 -17.73 -8.79
C ALA A 372 -1.40 -16.40 -8.53
N LEU A 373 -2.17 -15.33 -8.36
CA LEU A 373 -1.65 -14.00 -8.04
C LEU A 373 -0.87 -14.03 -6.72
N TYR A 374 -1.44 -14.64 -5.67
CA TYR A 374 -0.78 -14.70 -4.35
C TYR A 374 0.51 -15.53 -4.38
N ALA A 375 0.58 -16.59 -5.20
CA ALA A 375 1.81 -17.36 -5.39
C ALA A 375 2.90 -16.53 -6.08
N ASP A 376 2.55 -15.75 -7.12
CA ASP A 376 3.49 -14.91 -7.84
C ASP A 376 3.99 -13.74 -6.97
N LEU A 377 3.08 -13.05 -6.26
CA LEU A 377 3.45 -11.98 -5.33
C LEU A 377 4.30 -12.51 -4.17
N GLY A 378 3.97 -13.69 -3.62
CA GLY A 378 4.79 -14.33 -2.60
C GLY A 378 6.19 -14.69 -3.08
N ALA A 379 6.34 -15.08 -4.36
CA ALA A 379 7.65 -15.31 -4.96
C ALA A 379 8.47 -14.00 -5.12
N ILE A 380 7.81 -12.87 -5.45
CA ILE A 380 8.45 -11.56 -5.52
C ILE A 380 8.96 -11.16 -4.13
N SER A 381 8.10 -11.21 -3.09
CA SER A 381 8.50 -10.91 -1.71
C SER A 381 9.65 -11.81 -1.25
N GLY A 382 9.54 -13.13 -1.48
CA GLY A 382 10.59 -14.06 -1.13
C GLY A 382 11.94 -13.74 -1.80
N ALA A 383 11.92 -13.34 -3.07
CA ALA A 383 13.14 -12.97 -3.79
C ALA A 383 13.77 -11.67 -3.23
N ALA A 384 12.96 -10.68 -2.89
CA ALA A 384 13.42 -9.40 -2.35
C ALA A 384 14.06 -9.54 -0.96
N TYR A 385 13.49 -10.39 -0.11
CA TYR A 385 13.98 -10.59 1.27
C TYR A 385 14.91 -11.78 1.44
N GLY A 386 15.34 -12.45 0.35
CA GLY A 386 16.34 -13.50 0.38
C GLY A 386 15.84 -14.84 0.91
N GLY A 387 14.54 -15.11 0.73
CA GLY A 387 13.87 -16.37 1.11
C GLY A 387 14.13 -17.54 0.18
#